data_c601e86195b9d0d284afcf43f2de16e5
#
_entry.id   c601e86195b9d0d284afcf43f2de16e5
#
_cell.length_a   1.000
_cell.length_b   1.000
_cell.length_c   1.000
_cell.angle_alpha   90.00
_cell.angle_beta   90.00
_cell.angle_gamma   90.00
#
_symmetry.space_group_name_H-M   'P 1'
#
loop_
_entity.id
_entity.type
_entity.pdbx_description
1 polymer ?
#
loop_
_entity_poly.entity_id
_entity_poly.type
_entity_poly.pdbx_seq_one_letter_code
_entity_poly.pdbx_strand_id
1 'polypeptide(L)'
;LYPLRQDFVEQVGSQQLGSSPETMLFSGPYIITDWVLESSMELKKNDLYWDSANSFPTQNLHFIEVEDDNTKVAMFENGEVDAIEQISSQYFGHLNEYLNSFVGGGIMFLWINQQGTSPETAALLSNQNFRQALNYGFDRSATVNAVNPGYKAYNRLVDSNFAGPDGGKFVDEYPVETVPLSGDVDKAKEYLAAAMEELGYSDVSQLPQLELITWDTSEQKLLLETIIDQWKQNLGLENIQLTQYVIGTAIGSFY
;
A
#
# COMPACT_ATOMS: atom_id res chain seq x y z
N LEU A 1 16.89 -7.53 -3.44
CA LEU A 1 18.00 -7.79 -4.38
C LEU A 1 17.71 -9.12 -5.07
N TYR A 2 17.62 -9.11 -6.40
CA TYR A 2 17.45 -10.32 -7.20
C TYR A 2 18.82 -10.72 -7.78
N PRO A 3 19.15 -12.03 -7.83
CA PRO A 3 20.39 -12.49 -8.45
C PRO A 3 20.34 -12.26 -9.97
N LEU A 4 21.43 -11.73 -10.52
CA LEU A 4 21.60 -11.54 -11.95
C LEU A 4 22.79 -12.38 -12.43
N ARG A 5 22.72 -12.92 -13.66
CA ARG A 5 23.84 -13.61 -14.29
C ARG A 5 24.90 -12.59 -14.72
N GLN A 6 26.09 -12.72 -14.17
CA GLN A 6 27.18 -11.76 -14.39
C GLN A 6 27.55 -11.66 -15.89
N ASP A 7 27.68 -12.78 -16.59
CA ASP A 7 28.02 -12.81 -18.01
C ASP A 7 27.00 -12.09 -18.89
N PHE A 8 25.69 -12.19 -18.53
CA PHE A 8 24.65 -11.47 -19.25
C PHE A 8 24.70 -9.97 -18.97
N VAL A 9 24.93 -9.56 -17.73
CA VAL A 9 25.08 -8.14 -17.38
C VAL A 9 26.30 -7.53 -18.08
N GLU A 10 27.41 -8.26 -18.17
CA GLU A 10 28.61 -7.83 -18.90
C GLU A 10 28.37 -7.70 -20.41
N GLN A 11 27.55 -8.61 -20.98
CA GLN A 11 27.21 -8.58 -22.41
C GLN A 11 26.26 -7.42 -22.76
N VAL A 12 25.20 -7.22 -21.97
CA VAL A 12 24.16 -6.23 -22.25
C VAL A 12 24.56 -4.84 -21.76
N GLY A 13 25.29 -4.76 -20.66
CA GLY A 13 25.61 -3.53 -19.94
C GLY A 13 24.50 -3.17 -18.94
N SER A 14 24.91 -2.73 -17.75
CA SER A 14 23.99 -2.42 -16.64
C SER A 14 22.95 -1.34 -16.96
N GLN A 15 23.28 -0.43 -17.87
CA GLN A 15 22.39 0.67 -18.30
C GLN A 15 21.24 0.19 -19.22
N GLN A 16 21.45 -0.90 -19.94
CA GLN A 16 20.47 -1.44 -20.90
C GLN A 16 19.65 -2.59 -20.31
N LEU A 17 20.06 -3.10 -19.15
CA LEU A 17 19.40 -4.23 -18.54
C LEU A 17 17.93 -3.89 -18.20
N GLY A 18 16.99 -4.69 -18.75
CA GLY A 18 15.56 -4.47 -18.51
C GLY A 18 14.89 -3.39 -19.36
N SER A 19 15.59 -2.83 -20.37
CA SER A 19 15.03 -1.80 -21.25
C SER A 19 14.24 -2.35 -22.45
N SER A 20 14.41 -3.62 -22.77
CA SER A 20 13.63 -4.34 -23.80
C SER A 20 13.63 -5.85 -23.52
N PRO A 21 12.77 -6.64 -24.17
CA PRO A 21 12.73 -8.09 -23.99
C PRO A 21 14.09 -8.76 -24.22
N GLU A 22 14.89 -8.30 -25.18
CA GLU A 22 16.21 -8.85 -25.53
C GLU A 22 17.26 -8.57 -24.45
N THR A 23 17.02 -7.57 -23.61
CA THR A 23 17.92 -7.18 -22.50
C THR A 23 17.50 -7.77 -21.16
N MET A 24 16.64 -8.79 -21.18
CA MET A 24 16.11 -9.49 -20.00
C MET A 24 16.45 -10.99 -20.05
N LEU A 25 16.51 -11.60 -18.87
CA LEU A 25 16.53 -13.05 -18.69
C LEU A 25 15.27 -13.48 -17.97
N PHE A 26 14.64 -14.52 -18.46
CA PHE A 26 13.38 -15.03 -17.94
C PHE A 26 13.59 -16.41 -17.29
N SER A 27 13.19 -16.53 -16.02
CA SER A 27 13.17 -17.80 -15.28
C SER A 27 11.75 -18.22 -14.87
N GLY A 28 10.76 -17.39 -15.17
CA GLY A 28 9.36 -17.62 -14.88
C GLY A 28 8.62 -18.41 -15.95
N PRO A 29 7.31 -18.67 -15.74
CA PRO A 29 6.48 -19.47 -16.65
C PRO A 29 6.18 -18.76 -17.97
N TYR A 30 6.44 -17.46 -18.08
CA TYR A 30 6.26 -16.67 -19.30
C TYR A 30 7.51 -15.87 -19.63
N ILE A 31 7.68 -15.55 -20.90
CA ILE A 31 8.69 -14.63 -21.45
C ILE A 31 7.98 -13.47 -22.12
N ILE A 32 8.52 -12.26 -21.99
CA ILE A 32 8.05 -11.09 -22.72
C ILE A 32 8.60 -11.20 -24.15
N THR A 33 7.70 -11.13 -25.13
CA THR A 33 8.05 -11.22 -26.56
C THR A 33 7.97 -9.87 -27.26
N ASP A 34 7.12 -8.98 -26.76
CA ASP A 34 7.01 -7.61 -27.24
C ASP A 34 6.60 -6.69 -26.07
N TRP A 35 7.05 -5.46 -26.11
CA TRP A 35 6.74 -4.46 -25.08
C TRP A 35 6.74 -3.06 -25.68
N VAL A 36 5.57 -2.45 -25.69
CA VAL A 36 5.38 -1.03 -26.03
C VAL A 36 5.10 -0.29 -24.73
N LEU A 37 6.07 0.53 -24.30
CA LEU A 37 5.99 1.26 -23.04
C LEU A 37 4.70 2.09 -22.95
N GLU A 38 4.05 2.09 -21.80
CA GLU A 38 2.77 2.79 -21.53
C GLU A 38 1.62 2.40 -22.49
N SER A 39 1.66 1.24 -23.11
CA SER A 39 0.65 0.79 -24.07
C SER A 39 0.31 -0.68 -23.95
N SER A 40 1.28 -1.58 -24.20
CA SER A 40 0.98 -3.00 -24.23
C SER A 40 2.19 -3.88 -23.97
N MET A 41 1.93 -5.12 -23.53
CA MET A 41 2.96 -6.14 -23.33
C MET A 41 2.44 -7.49 -23.80
N GLU A 42 3.24 -8.17 -24.64
CA GLU A 42 2.97 -9.52 -25.10
C GLU A 42 3.86 -10.53 -24.35
N LEU A 43 3.25 -11.56 -23.80
CA LEU A 43 3.96 -12.66 -23.17
C LEU A 43 3.60 -13.99 -23.80
N LYS A 44 4.58 -14.85 -23.92
CA LYS A 44 4.43 -16.21 -24.40
C LYS A 44 4.88 -17.19 -23.32
N LYS A 45 4.19 -18.35 -23.23
CA LYS A 45 4.58 -19.44 -22.34
C LYS A 45 6.04 -19.83 -22.54
N ASN A 46 6.77 -20.00 -21.44
CA ASN A 46 8.17 -20.39 -21.43
C ASN A 46 8.29 -21.91 -21.33
N ASP A 47 8.58 -22.55 -22.43
CA ASP A 47 8.76 -24.01 -22.49
C ASP A 47 9.99 -24.48 -21.70
N LEU A 48 10.93 -23.59 -21.40
CA LEU A 48 12.13 -23.88 -20.60
C LEU A 48 11.92 -23.65 -19.10
N TYR A 49 10.72 -23.24 -18.69
CA TYR A 49 10.40 -23.10 -17.27
C TYR A 49 10.49 -24.47 -16.59
N TRP A 50 11.16 -24.54 -15.43
CA TRP A 50 11.44 -25.80 -14.73
C TRP A 50 10.18 -26.63 -14.40
N ASP A 51 9.05 -25.96 -14.20
CA ASP A 51 7.75 -26.57 -13.92
C ASP A 51 6.73 -26.31 -15.03
N SER A 52 7.16 -26.31 -16.28
CA SER A 52 6.31 -25.99 -17.43
C SER A 52 5.12 -26.93 -17.59
N ALA A 53 5.24 -28.19 -17.12
CA ALA A 53 4.17 -29.18 -17.18
C ALA A 53 3.00 -28.86 -16.24
N ASN A 54 3.27 -28.20 -15.09
CA ASN A 54 2.26 -27.81 -14.10
C ASN A 54 1.93 -26.31 -14.15
N SER A 55 2.52 -25.56 -15.07
CA SER A 55 2.23 -24.16 -15.26
C SER A 55 0.86 -23.94 -15.93
N PHE A 56 0.38 -22.70 -15.90
CA PHE A 56 -0.91 -22.33 -16.49
C PHE A 56 -1.05 -22.79 -17.94
N PRO A 57 -2.24 -23.21 -18.38
CA PRO A 57 -2.47 -23.71 -19.74
C PRO A 57 -2.41 -22.63 -20.82
N THR A 58 -2.59 -21.36 -20.45
CA THR A 58 -2.60 -20.21 -21.35
C THR A 58 -1.27 -20.08 -22.08
N GLN A 59 -1.30 -20.00 -23.41
CA GLN A 59 -0.09 -19.96 -24.23
C GLN A 59 0.44 -18.54 -24.42
N ASN A 60 -0.45 -17.56 -24.58
CA ASN A 60 -0.11 -16.16 -24.79
C ASN A 60 -0.94 -15.29 -23.84
N LEU A 61 -0.31 -14.24 -23.33
CA LEU A 61 -0.98 -13.19 -22.55
C LEU A 61 -0.72 -11.86 -23.26
N HIS A 62 -1.78 -11.09 -23.41
CA HIS A 62 -1.73 -9.74 -23.95
C HIS A 62 -2.19 -8.77 -22.87
N PHE A 63 -1.31 -7.91 -22.39
CA PHE A 63 -1.63 -6.84 -21.47
C PHE A 63 -1.78 -5.54 -22.23
N ILE A 64 -2.84 -4.82 -21.92
CA ILE A 64 -3.12 -3.48 -22.47
C ILE A 64 -3.18 -2.52 -21.30
N GLU A 65 -2.43 -1.44 -21.37
CA GLU A 65 -2.47 -0.39 -20.36
C GLU A 65 -3.60 0.58 -20.68
N VAL A 66 -4.53 0.72 -19.76
CA VAL A 66 -5.68 1.62 -19.85
C VAL A 66 -5.83 2.33 -18.52
N GLU A 67 -5.72 3.65 -18.49
CA GLU A 67 -5.81 4.43 -17.25
C GLU A 67 -7.27 4.59 -16.77
N ASP A 68 -8.20 4.87 -17.70
CA ASP A 68 -9.59 5.17 -17.37
C ASP A 68 -10.41 3.91 -17.04
N ASP A 69 -10.95 3.86 -15.84
CA ASP A 69 -11.71 2.70 -15.37
C ASP A 69 -13.03 2.47 -16.11
N ASN A 70 -13.71 3.53 -16.63
CA ASN A 70 -14.91 3.34 -17.43
C ASN A 70 -14.56 2.63 -18.74
N THR A 71 -13.40 2.96 -19.32
CA THR A 71 -12.89 2.31 -20.53
C THR A 71 -12.56 0.85 -20.26
N LYS A 72 -11.86 0.54 -19.13
CA LYS A 72 -11.58 -0.85 -18.72
C LYS A 72 -12.87 -1.68 -18.58
N VAL A 73 -13.88 -1.12 -17.90
CA VAL A 73 -15.16 -1.80 -17.70
C VAL A 73 -15.86 -2.04 -19.04
N ALA A 74 -15.90 -1.04 -19.92
CA ALA A 74 -16.51 -1.18 -21.24
C ALA A 74 -15.82 -2.25 -22.09
N MET A 75 -14.49 -2.30 -22.09
CA MET A 75 -13.72 -3.34 -22.80
C MET A 75 -14.02 -4.74 -22.25
N PHE A 76 -14.13 -4.89 -20.93
CA PHE A 76 -14.49 -6.16 -20.30
C PHE A 76 -15.91 -6.61 -20.67
N GLU A 77 -16.89 -5.71 -20.58
CA GLU A 77 -18.30 -6.00 -20.91
C GLU A 77 -18.51 -6.32 -22.39
N ASN A 78 -17.72 -5.69 -23.27
CA ASN A 78 -17.72 -5.98 -24.71
C ASN A 78 -16.97 -7.28 -25.08
N GLY A 79 -16.26 -7.89 -24.12
CA GLY A 79 -15.44 -9.08 -24.37
C GLY A 79 -14.15 -8.78 -25.14
N GLU A 80 -13.65 -7.55 -25.06
CA GLU A 80 -12.39 -7.14 -25.67
C GLU A 80 -11.18 -7.55 -24.79
N VAL A 81 -11.41 -7.69 -23.47
CA VAL A 81 -10.45 -8.21 -22.50
C VAL A 81 -11.12 -9.29 -21.64
N ASP A 82 -10.33 -10.29 -21.21
CA ASP A 82 -10.78 -11.40 -20.39
C ASP A 82 -10.76 -11.08 -18.89
N ALA A 83 -9.93 -10.13 -18.47
CA ALA A 83 -9.76 -9.73 -17.06
C ALA A 83 -9.30 -8.28 -16.94
N ILE A 84 -9.64 -7.67 -15.80
CA ILE A 84 -9.13 -6.38 -15.36
C ILE A 84 -8.36 -6.65 -14.06
N GLU A 85 -7.08 -6.28 -14.01
CA GLU A 85 -6.24 -6.53 -12.83
C GLU A 85 -6.60 -5.64 -11.64
N GLN A 86 -6.88 -4.36 -11.90
CA GLN A 86 -7.23 -3.39 -10.88
C GLN A 86 -8.40 -2.53 -11.34
N ILE A 87 -9.38 -2.36 -10.48
CA ILE A 87 -10.55 -1.53 -10.72
C ILE A 87 -10.94 -0.78 -9.45
N SER A 88 -11.37 0.46 -9.58
CA SER A 88 -11.84 1.27 -8.45
C SER A 88 -13.06 0.65 -7.77
N SER A 89 -13.14 0.79 -6.45
CA SER A 89 -14.20 0.20 -5.64
C SER A 89 -15.62 0.67 -6.01
N GLN A 90 -15.76 1.80 -6.70
CA GLN A 90 -17.05 2.27 -7.23
C GLN A 90 -17.72 1.29 -8.19
N TYR A 91 -16.95 0.42 -8.87
CA TYR A 91 -17.45 -0.60 -9.79
C TYR A 91 -17.74 -1.95 -9.12
N PHE A 92 -17.38 -2.14 -7.85
CA PHE A 92 -17.55 -3.43 -7.18
C PHE A 92 -18.99 -3.91 -7.14
N GLY A 93 -19.95 -3.01 -6.95
CA GLY A 93 -21.38 -3.37 -7.00
C GLY A 93 -21.81 -3.83 -8.37
N HIS A 94 -21.33 -3.16 -9.43
CA HIS A 94 -21.66 -3.44 -10.81
C HIS A 94 -21.03 -4.75 -11.30
N LEU A 95 -19.77 -5.00 -10.93
CA LEU A 95 -18.98 -6.16 -11.34
C LEU A 95 -18.98 -7.31 -10.33
N ASN A 96 -19.86 -7.28 -9.33
CA ASN A 96 -19.81 -8.18 -8.17
C ASN A 96 -19.71 -9.68 -8.53
N GLU A 97 -20.37 -10.11 -9.60
CA GLU A 97 -20.35 -11.52 -10.04
C GLU A 97 -18.99 -11.96 -10.64
N TYR A 98 -18.17 -11.01 -11.07
CA TYR A 98 -16.87 -11.25 -11.70
C TYR A 98 -15.69 -10.98 -10.76
N LEU A 99 -15.94 -10.40 -9.59
CA LEU A 99 -14.87 -10.04 -8.66
C LEU A 99 -14.22 -11.28 -8.05
N ASN A 100 -12.91 -11.37 -8.24
CA ASN A 100 -12.06 -12.30 -7.54
C ASN A 100 -11.18 -11.53 -6.57
N SER A 101 -11.33 -11.76 -5.26
CA SER A 101 -10.47 -11.16 -4.26
C SER A 101 -9.54 -12.19 -3.64
N PHE A 102 -8.29 -11.85 -3.49
CA PHE A 102 -7.30 -12.65 -2.79
C PHE A 102 -6.57 -11.80 -1.76
N VAL A 103 -6.10 -12.44 -0.70
CA VAL A 103 -5.30 -11.74 0.30
C VAL A 103 -3.90 -11.55 -0.27
N GLY A 104 -3.59 -10.30 -0.63
CA GLY A 104 -2.23 -9.90 -0.98
C GLY A 104 -1.35 -9.86 0.28
N GLY A 105 -0.04 -10.09 0.14
CA GLY A 105 0.92 -9.99 1.25
C GLY A 105 1.29 -8.56 1.64
N GLY A 106 0.56 -7.56 1.16
CA GLY A 106 0.83 -6.14 1.43
C GLY A 106 0.04 -5.63 2.63
N ILE A 107 0.68 -4.81 3.46
CA ILE A 107 0.03 -4.09 4.56
C ILE A 107 0.27 -2.60 4.35
N MET A 108 -0.81 -1.84 4.34
CA MET A 108 -0.75 -0.39 4.35
C MET A 108 -0.67 0.10 5.80
N PHE A 109 0.27 0.96 6.10
CA PHE A 109 0.48 1.52 7.43
C PHE A 109 0.91 2.98 7.39
N LEU A 110 0.69 3.71 8.47
CA LEU A 110 1.21 5.06 8.66
C LEU A 110 2.62 4.98 9.25
N TRP A 111 3.57 5.59 8.55
CA TRP A 111 4.93 5.75 9.05
C TRP A 111 5.06 7.09 9.77
N ILE A 112 5.49 7.06 11.03
CA ILE A 112 5.69 8.28 11.84
C ILE A 112 7.17 8.65 11.85
N ASN A 113 7.51 9.79 11.24
CA ASN A 113 8.86 10.33 11.27
C ASN A 113 9.16 10.96 12.64
N GLN A 114 9.84 10.21 13.51
CA GLN A 114 10.17 10.67 14.86
C GLN A 114 11.27 11.76 14.91
N GLN A 115 11.93 12.04 13.78
CA GLN A 115 12.89 13.14 13.70
C GLN A 115 12.20 14.49 13.46
N GLY A 116 10.94 14.47 12.98
CA GLY A 116 10.15 15.65 12.71
C GLY A 116 10.75 16.58 11.64
N THR A 117 10.06 17.69 11.41
CA THR A 117 10.53 18.79 10.52
C THR A 117 11.05 19.99 11.32
N SER A 118 10.77 20.04 12.62
CA SER A 118 11.27 21.01 13.59
C SER A 118 11.56 20.31 14.92
N PRO A 119 12.32 20.95 15.85
CA PRO A 119 12.55 20.40 17.19
C PRO A 119 11.24 20.08 17.95
N GLU A 120 10.23 20.95 17.83
CA GLU A 120 8.94 20.80 18.49
C GLU A 120 8.16 19.62 17.90
N THR A 121 8.13 19.49 16.57
CA THR A 121 7.49 18.36 15.88
C THR A 121 8.23 17.06 16.18
N ALA A 122 9.57 17.07 16.25
CA ALA A 122 10.37 15.93 16.62
C ALA A 122 10.06 15.48 18.05
N ALA A 123 9.99 16.40 19.01
CA ALA A 123 9.63 16.10 20.41
C ALA A 123 8.23 15.45 20.48
N LEU A 124 7.25 16.01 19.77
CA LEU A 124 5.89 15.48 19.75
C LEU A 124 5.82 14.07 19.13
N LEU A 125 6.39 13.87 17.93
CA LEU A 125 6.32 12.61 17.22
C LEU A 125 7.21 11.51 17.83
N SER A 126 8.27 11.87 18.56
CA SER A 126 9.08 10.91 19.34
C SER A 126 8.44 10.54 20.67
N ASN A 127 7.45 11.29 21.15
CA ASN A 127 6.73 10.97 22.38
C ASN A 127 5.86 9.72 22.17
N GLN A 128 6.07 8.71 23.03
CA GLN A 128 5.37 7.43 22.90
C GLN A 128 3.87 7.57 23.15
N ASN A 129 3.47 8.35 24.14
CA ASN A 129 2.07 8.56 24.48
C ASN A 129 1.32 9.27 23.34
N PHE A 130 1.96 10.25 22.69
CA PHE A 130 1.36 10.89 21.52
C PHE A 130 1.12 9.91 20.36
N ARG A 131 2.10 9.05 20.05
CA ARG A 131 1.92 8.01 19.02
C ARG A 131 0.83 7.02 19.38
N GLN A 132 0.70 6.66 20.67
CA GLN A 132 -0.40 5.80 21.13
C GLN A 132 -1.75 6.51 21.01
N ALA A 133 -1.83 7.80 21.33
CA ALA A 133 -3.04 8.58 21.13
C ALA A 133 -3.51 8.53 19.67
N LEU A 134 -2.60 8.76 18.70
CA LEU A 134 -2.89 8.63 17.28
C LEU A 134 -3.35 7.21 16.90
N ASN A 135 -2.68 6.19 17.44
CA ASN A 135 -2.93 4.79 17.13
C ASN A 135 -4.31 4.30 17.62
N TYR A 136 -4.72 4.71 18.82
CA TYR A 136 -6.03 4.39 19.41
C TYR A 136 -7.15 5.33 18.92
N GLY A 137 -6.80 6.51 18.39
CA GLY A 137 -7.71 7.61 18.10
C GLY A 137 -8.56 7.47 16.83
N PHE A 138 -8.46 6.36 16.07
CA PHE A 138 -9.27 6.13 14.89
C PHE A 138 -9.74 4.69 14.73
N ASP A 139 -10.90 4.52 14.11
CA ASP A 139 -11.51 3.23 13.76
C ASP A 139 -11.01 2.79 12.37
N ARG A 140 -10.17 1.75 12.35
CA ARG A 140 -9.60 1.16 11.12
C ARG A 140 -10.68 0.52 10.26
N SER A 141 -11.66 -0.14 10.90
CA SER A 141 -12.73 -0.82 10.17
C SER A 141 -13.63 0.18 9.45
N ALA A 142 -14.03 1.26 10.13
CA ALA A 142 -14.81 2.32 9.52
C ALA A 142 -14.02 3.02 8.40
N THR A 143 -12.73 3.30 8.63
CA THR A 143 -11.84 3.93 7.64
C THR A 143 -11.75 3.09 6.38
N VAL A 144 -11.43 1.80 6.52
CA VAL A 144 -11.28 0.89 5.37
C VAL A 144 -12.59 0.75 4.60
N ASN A 145 -13.71 0.57 5.29
CA ASN A 145 -15.02 0.45 4.65
C ASN A 145 -15.46 1.72 3.89
N ALA A 146 -15.05 2.89 4.37
CA ALA A 146 -15.34 4.16 3.68
C ALA A 146 -14.50 4.35 2.41
N VAL A 147 -13.28 3.81 2.39
CA VAL A 147 -12.31 4.02 1.31
C VAL A 147 -12.39 2.92 0.26
N ASN A 148 -12.26 1.67 0.69
CA ASN A 148 -12.27 0.52 -0.21
C ASN A 148 -12.77 -0.74 0.53
N PRO A 149 -14.02 -1.16 0.29
CA PRO A 149 -14.59 -2.34 0.96
C PRO A 149 -13.89 -3.66 0.60
N GLY A 150 -13.02 -3.67 -0.40
CA GLY A 150 -12.17 -4.82 -0.74
C GLY A 150 -10.98 -4.99 0.20
N TYR A 151 -10.60 -3.95 0.94
CA TYR A 151 -9.54 -4.03 1.94
C TYR A 151 -10.04 -4.60 3.26
N LYS A 152 -9.12 -5.12 4.04
CA LYS A 152 -9.41 -5.60 5.39
C LYS A 152 -8.67 -4.76 6.42
N ALA A 153 -9.40 -4.25 7.40
CA ALA A 153 -8.78 -3.59 8.54
C ALA A 153 -7.82 -4.55 9.25
N TYR A 154 -6.65 -4.04 9.61
CA TYR A 154 -5.61 -4.82 10.26
C TYR A 154 -4.83 -3.98 11.27
N ASN A 155 -4.29 -4.61 12.30
CA ASN A 155 -3.64 -3.92 13.43
C ASN A 155 -2.26 -4.48 13.78
N ARG A 156 -1.61 -5.17 12.82
CA ARG A 156 -0.25 -5.71 12.94
C ARG A 156 0.57 -5.35 11.71
N LEU A 157 1.89 -5.38 11.82
CA LEU A 157 2.81 -5.10 10.69
C LEU A 157 3.14 -6.34 9.86
N VAL A 158 2.91 -7.53 10.37
CA VAL A 158 3.16 -8.79 9.66
C VAL A 158 1.83 -9.38 9.25
N ASP A 159 1.66 -9.66 7.95
CA ASP A 159 0.45 -10.28 7.42
C ASP A 159 0.17 -11.64 8.07
N SER A 160 -1.11 -11.93 8.28
CA SER A 160 -1.57 -13.15 8.95
C SER A 160 -1.25 -14.45 8.20
N ASN A 161 -0.86 -14.36 6.93
CA ASN A 161 -0.52 -15.53 6.11
C ASN A 161 0.99 -15.82 6.06
N PHE A 162 1.83 -14.96 6.66
CA PHE A 162 3.26 -15.25 6.74
C PHE A 162 3.52 -16.49 7.59
N ALA A 163 4.32 -17.40 7.02
CA ALA A 163 4.76 -18.60 7.72
C ALA A 163 5.70 -18.22 8.89
N GLY A 164 5.46 -18.83 10.02
CA GLY A 164 6.37 -18.78 11.15
C GLY A 164 7.52 -19.80 11.02
N PRO A 165 8.59 -19.65 11.78
CA PRO A 165 9.73 -20.55 11.75
C PRO A 165 9.40 -22.00 12.19
N ASP A 166 8.36 -22.19 12.99
CA ASP A 166 7.94 -23.48 13.50
C ASP A 166 6.90 -24.19 12.58
N GLY A 167 6.61 -23.58 11.40
CA GLY A 167 5.71 -24.13 10.39
C GLY A 167 4.24 -23.75 10.59
N GLY A 168 3.93 -22.94 11.60
CA GLY A 168 2.64 -22.30 11.81
C GLY A 168 2.57 -20.93 11.11
N LYS A 169 1.68 -20.06 11.61
CA LYS A 169 1.62 -18.66 11.20
C LYS A 169 2.44 -17.80 12.14
N PHE A 170 3.24 -16.89 11.59
CA PHE A 170 4.09 -16.00 12.38
C PHE A 170 3.31 -15.25 13.47
N VAL A 171 2.12 -14.75 13.15
CA VAL A 171 1.30 -13.99 14.10
C VAL A 171 0.76 -14.82 15.27
N ASP A 172 0.67 -16.13 15.12
CA ASP A 172 0.23 -17.05 16.18
C ASP A 172 1.41 -17.51 17.04
N GLU A 173 2.58 -17.70 16.42
CA GLU A 173 3.82 -18.07 17.12
C GLU A 173 4.40 -16.89 17.93
N TYR A 174 4.18 -15.64 17.45
CA TYR A 174 4.64 -14.41 18.08
C TYR A 174 3.47 -13.45 18.36
N PRO A 175 2.60 -13.76 19.32
CA PRO A 175 1.48 -12.90 19.66
C PRO A 175 1.97 -11.58 20.28
N VAL A 176 1.36 -10.47 19.85
CA VAL A 176 1.59 -9.13 20.39
C VAL A 176 0.27 -8.50 20.81
N GLU A 177 0.31 -7.63 21.82
CA GLU A 177 -0.85 -6.80 22.14
C GLU A 177 -1.17 -5.88 20.96
N THR A 178 -2.44 -5.80 20.59
CA THR A 178 -2.90 -5.00 19.45
C THR A 178 -3.96 -4.00 19.89
N VAL A 179 -3.97 -2.86 19.19
CA VAL A 179 -5.05 -1.88 19.32
C VAL A 179 -6.34 -2.46 18.73
N PRO A 180 -7.51 -2.27 19.34
CA PRO A 180 -8.79 -2.68 18.73
C PRO A 180 -8.94 -2.09 17.32
N LEU A 181 -9.52 -2.86 16.39
CA LEU A 181 -9.77 -2.36 15.02
C LEU A 181 -10.72 -1.16 15.00
N SER A 182 -11.65 -1.10 15.95
CA SER A 182 -12.55 0.05 16.18
C SER A 182 -11.86 1.27 16.80
N GLY A 183 -10.57 1.16 17.17
CA GLY A 183 -9.93 2.14 18.05
C GLY A 183 -10.44 2.06 19.48
N ASP A 184 -10.01 3.02 20.31
CA ASP A 184 -10.49 3.24 21.68
C ASP A 184 -10.27 4.72 22.01
N VAL A 185 -11.31 5.53 21.84
CA VAL A 185 -11.22 6.99 21.96
C VAL A 185 -10.91 7.44 23.39
N ASP A 186 -11.42 6.75 24.40
CA ASP A 186 -11.16 7.12 25.80
C ASP A 186 -9.68 6.88 26.12
N LYS A 187 -9.14 5.73 25.76
CA LYS A 187 -7.73 5.42 25.91
C LYS A 187 -6.83 6.35 25.07
N ALA A 188 -7.27 6.73 23.88
CA ALA A 188 -6.56 7.71 23.06
C ALA A 188 -6.46 9.08 23.74
N LYS A 189 -7.54 9.53 24.39
CA LYS A 189 -7.56 10.78 25.16
C LYS A 189 -6.68 10.71 26.40
N GLU A 190 -6.65 9.59 27.11
CA GLU A 190 -5.73 9.35 28.23
C GLU A 190 -4.26 9.48 27.78
N TYR A 191 -3.91 8.84 26.67
CA TYR A 191 -2.57 8.95 26.09
C TYR A 191 -2.23 10.37 25.61
N LEU A 192 -3.18 11.07 25.00
CA LEU A 192 -2.97 12.46 24.59
C LEU A 192 -2.72 13.37 25.79
N ALA A 193 -3.52 13.22 26.87
CA ALA A 193 -3.34 14.00 28.08
C ALA A 193 -1.95 13.75 28.73
N ALA A 194 -1.51 12.51 28.79
CA ALA A 194 -0.18 12.16 29.28
C ALA A 194 0.93 12.76 28.41
N ALA A 195 0.79 12.70 27.08
CA ALA A 195 1.75 13.31 26.16
C ALA A 195 1.84 14.83 26.34
N MET A 196 0.69 15.49 26.49
CA MET A 196 0.63 16.95 26.70
C MET A 196 1.29 17.36 28.03
N GLU A 197 1.05 16.61 29.11
CA GLU A 197 1.69 16.84 30.39
C GLU A 197 3.23 16.68 30.30
N GLU A 198 3.70 15.60 29.69
CA GLU A 198 5.13 15.32 29.50
C GLU A 198 5.85 16.39 28.66
N LEU A 199 5.15 16.96 27.66
CA LEU A 199 5.70 17.97 26.74
C LEU A 199 5.42 19.41 27.18
N GLY A 200 4.66 19.61 28.26
CA GLY A 200 4.35 20.93 28.81
C GLY A 200 3.30 21.73 28.05
N TYR A 201 2.44 21.07 27.28
CA TYR A 201 1.30 21.71 26.61
C TYR A 201 0.06 21.72 27.51
N SER A 202 -0.62 22.85 27.59
CA SER A 202 -1.85 22.99 28.38
C SER A 202 -3.14 22.87 27.53
N ASP A 203 -3.02 22.99 26.21
CA ASP A 203 -4.14 22.90 25.27
C ASP A 203 -3.68 22.31 23.93
N VAL A 204 -4.55 21.51 23.29
CA VAL A 204 -4.27 20.83 22.01
C VAL A 204 -3.96 21.82 20.89
N SER A 205 -4.52 23.04 20.94
CA SER A 205 -4.24 24.09 19.96
C SER A 205 -2.79 24.59 19.97
N GLN A 206 -2.03 24.30 21.03
CA GLN A 206 -0.61 24.65 21.16
C GLN A 206 0.32 23.64 20.48
N LEU A 207 -0.20 22.49 20.08
CA LEU A 207 0.59 21.46 19.41
C LEU A 207 1.09 21.98 18.05
N PRO A 208 2.33 21.65 17.67
CA PRO A 208 2.85 22.02 16.36
C PRO A 208 2.00 21.41 15.24
N GLN A 209 2.01 22.07 14.08
CA GLN A 209 1.37 21.55 12.89
C GLN A 209 1.96 20.18 12.53
N LEU A 210 1.09 19.23 12.27
CA LEU A 210 1.44 17.92 11.70
C LEU A 210 1.25 17.95 10.18
N GLU A 211 2.12 17.27 9.46
CA GLU A 211 1.98 17.05 8.04
C GLU A 211 1.88 15.55 7.75
N LEU A 212 0.80 15.15 7.07
CA LEU A 212 0.66 13.82 6.50
C LEU A 212 0.97 13.89 5.01
N ILE A 213 1.77 12.95 4.55
CA ILE A 213 2.25 12.88 3.17
C ILE A 213 1.73 11.60 2.54
N THR A 214 1.22 11.69 1.31
CA THR A 214 0.78 10.55 0.53
C THR A 214 1.00 10.76 -0.97
N TRP A 215 0.79 9.71 -1.74
CA TRP A 215 0.74 9.79 -3.20
C TRP A 215 -0.54 10.49 -3.67
N ASP A 216 -0.55 11.02 -4.87
CA ASP A 216 -1.66 11.78 -5.48
C ASP A 216 -2.83 10.90 -5.99
N THR A 217 -3.01 9.71 -5.44
CA THR A 217 -4.17 8.88 -5.74
C THR A 217 -5.38 9.31 -4.92
N SER A 218 -6.57 9.27 -5.53
CA SER A 218 -7.83 9.60 -4.86
C SER A 218 -8.12 8.70 -3.66
N GLU A 219 -7.75 7.42 -3.74
CA GLU A 219 -7.94 6.44 -2.68
C GLU A 219 -7.09 6.75 -1.45
N GLN A 220 -5.80 7.02 -1.65
CA GLN A 220 -4.90 7.34 -0.53
C GLN A 220 -5.23 8.70 0.10
N LYS A 221 -5.66 9.66 -0.71
CA LYS A 221 -6.17 10.93 -0.20
C LYS A 221 -7.36 10.72 0.71
N LEU A 222 -8.38 10.00 0.24
CA LEU A 222 -9.59 9.71 1.01
C LEU A 222 -9.27 8.94 2.30
N LEU A 223 -8.34 7.99 2.24
CA LEU A 223 -7.87 7.25 3.41
C LEU A 223 -7.34 8.19 4.50
N LEU A 224 -6.40 9.07 4.14
CA LEU A 224 -5.81 9.99 5.11
C LEU A 224 -6.78 11.08 5.57
N GLU A 225 -7.62 11.61 4.70
CA GLU A 225 -8.68 12.57 5.07
C GLU A 225 -9.63 11.93 6.11
N THR A 226 -10.02 10.67 5.92
CA THR A 226 -10.88 9.94 6.86
C THR A 226 -10.19 9.76 8.23
N ILE A 227 -8.90 9.48 8.26
CA ILE A 227 -8.13 9.35 9.51
C ILE A 227 -7.97 10.72 10.19
N ILE A 228 -7.64 11.77 9.43
CA ILE A 228 -7.52 13.14 9.94
C ILE A 228 -8.82 13.61 10.57
N ASP A 229 -9.95 13.36 9.92
CA ASP A 229 -11.26 13.75 10.44
C ASP A 229 -11.59 13.03 11.76
N GLN A 230 -11.23 11.76 11.88
CA GLN A 230 -11.40 11.03 13.15
C GLN A 230 -10.48 11.58 14.24
N TRP A 231 -9.22 11.91 13.96
CA TRP A 231 -8.33 12.54 14.93
C TRP A 231 -8.81 13.92 15.36
N LYS A 232 -9.37 14.72 14.44
CA LYS A 232 -10.02 15.99 14.77
C LYS A 232 -11.19 15.79 15.72
N GLN A 233 -12.09 14.89 15.38
CA GLN A 233 -13.31 14.62 16.18
C GLN A 233 -12.99 14.01 17.55
N ASN A 234 -12.06 13.05 17.59
CA ASN A 234 -11.78 12.26 18.77
C ASN A 234 -10.76 12.91 19.72
N LEU A 235 -9.76 13.63 19.16
CA LEU A 235 -8.62 14.16 19.87
C LEU A 235 -8.50 15.69 19.81
N GLY A 236 -9.31 16.37 19.00
CA GLY A 236 -9.22 17.82 18.80
C GLY A 236 -8.01 18.28 18.00
N LEU A 237 -7.38 17.41 17.20
CA LEU A 237 -6.18 17.72 16.42
C LEU A 237 -6.55 18.47 15.14
N GLU A 238 -6.76 19.78 15.23
CA GLU A 238 -7.19 20.62 14.10
C GLU A 238 -6.04 20.98 13.14
N ASN A 239 -4.82 21.06 13.64
CA ASN A 239 -3.67 21.59 12.89
C ASN A 239 -2.92 20.47 12.15
N ILE A 240 -3.61 19.81 11.20
CA ILE A 240 -3.05 18.74 10.37
C ILE A 240 -3.17 19.14 8.90
N GLN A 241 -2.04 19.14 8.19
CA GLN A 241 -1.95 19.36 6.74
C GLN A 241 -1.79 18.02 6.02
N LEU A 242 -2.52 17.85 4.91
CA LEU A 242 -2.32 16.73 3.98
C LEU A 242 -1.60 17.24 2.73
N THR A 243 -0.46 16.62 2.41
CA THR A 243 0.34 16.91 1.22
C THR A 243 0.37 15.69 0.31
N GLN A 244 0.07 15.89 -0.97
CA GLN A 244 0.12 14.85 -1.98
C GLN A 244 1.33 15.04 -2.90
N TYR A 245 2.02 13.95 -3.21
CA TYR A 245 3.15 13.94 -4.14
C TYR A 245 2.83 13.09 -5.38
N VAL A 246 3.14 13.63 -6.54
CA VAL A 246 3.04 12.91 -7.81
C VAL A 246 4.05 11.75 -7.81
N ILE A 247 3.57 10.54 -8.06
CA ILE A 247 4.37 9.30 -7.97
C ILE A 247 5.66 9.41 -8.79
N GLY A 248 5.61 9.96 -10.01
CA GLY A 248 6.78 10.09 -10.89
C GLY A 248 7.87 11.06 -10.41
N THR A 249 7.53 12.05 -9.56
CA THR A 249 8.48 13.07 -9.10
C THR A 249 9.07 12.79 -7.72
N ALA A 250 8.40 11.97 -6.92
CA ALA A 250 8.76 11.73 -5.52
C ALA A 250 9.90 10.73 -5.32
N ILE A 251 10.11 9.80 -6.26
CA ILE A 251 11.17 8.77 -6.14
C ILE A 251 12.57 9.41 -6.00
N GLY A 252 12.80 10.59 -6.60
CA GLY A 252 14.05 11.34 -6.45
C GLY A 252 14.19 12.17 -5.18
N SER A 253 13.13 12.33 -4.39
CA SER A 253 13.10 13.23 -3.22
C SER A 253 13.26 12.49 -1.88
N PHE A 254 13.19 11.17 -1.87
CA PHE A 254 13.28 10.32 -0.67
C PHE A 254 14.62 9.60 -0.50
N TYR A 255 15.58 9.86 -1.41
CA TYR A 255 16.94 9.29 -1.34
C TYR A 255 18.00 10.35 -1.22
#